data_7bfc4306357e23d46ac64f3e709b4a63
#
_entry.id   7bfc4306357e23d46ac64f3e709b4a63
#
_cell.length_a   1.000
_cell.length_b   1.000
_cell.length_c   1.000
_cell.angle_alpha   90.00
_cell.angle_beta   90.00
_cell.angle_gamma   90.00
#
_symmetry.space_group_name_H-M   'P 1'
#
loop_
_entity.id
_entity.type
_entity.pdbx_description
1 polymer ?
#
loop_
_entity_poly.entity_id
_entity_poly.type
_entity_poly.pdbx_seq_one_letter_code
_entity_poly.pdbx_strand_id
1 'polypeptide(L)'
;PCEQRTGEMHAGRSIPSVSVVKEESSAIQTVVHRVVGSDQITLKDIACDPIESVAEILNVLPDEECEKLKSELREILNAAGGITQKGDFSVLQSWVLNRRDILPDILSRSNRTQLQVLVALKTGIQAFLHPDISITQSVLVEVFFNKRCRNMACQCQLPGDDCECEVCTTKSGFCNVCMCTICSKFDFDVNTCRWIGCDACSHWTHTDCAIKVRQIAMGVSLRRGRGSSPEMLFNCRACKHTSELLGWVKDVFHTCAGDWNTEELMKEFDSVHRIFQGAEDSKGRQLFWKSEELLQKLKNGGDSATVCSEMQQFFQGIYAFQFARYCPLNSTFFCFCFAFIC
;
A
#
# COMPACT_ATOMS: atom_id res chain seq x y z
N PRO A 1 -33.24 48.35 48.69
CA PRO A 1 -32.43 49.04 49.66
C PRO A 1 -30.97 48.78 49.32
N CYS A 2 -30.32 49.79 48.94
CA CYS A 2 -29.22 50.49 49.60
C CYS A 2 -28.05 49.60 49.97
N GLU A 3 -26.87 49.89 49.67
CA GLU A 3 -26.17 51.19 49.79
C GLU A 3 -24.87 51.22 49.05
N GLN A 4 -24.49 52.38 48.59
CA GLN A 4 -23.25 52.90 48.09
C GLN A 4 -22.11 52.85 49.11
N ARG A 5 -20.86 52.75 48.62
CA ARG A 5 -19.70 53.60 49.03
C ARG A 5 -18.54 53.37 48.07
N THR A 6 -18.19 54.30 47.26
CA THR A 6 -17.20 55.38 47.18
C THR A 6 -15.85 55.08 47.87
N GLY A 7 -14.76 55.30 47.11
CA GLY A 7 -13.42 55.59 47.64
C GLY A 7 -12.30 55.18 46.66
N GLU A 8 -11.88 56.11 45.81
CA GLU A 8 -10.62 56.83 45.66
C GLU A 8 -9.39 56.08 45.20
N MET A 9 -8.99 56.51 44.06
CA MET A 9 -7.65 56.82 43.49
C MET A 9 -6.41 56.33 44.25
N HIS A 10 -5.46 55.69 43.48
CA HIS A 10 -4.13 56.26 43.25
C HIS A 10 -3.26 55.48 42.23
N ALA A 11 -2.68 56.28 41.35
CA ALA A 11 -1.28 56.23 40.84
C ALA A 11 -0.90 55.14 39.85
N GLY A 12 -0.57 55.67 38.70
CA GLY A 12 0.09 55.14 37.55
C GLY A 12 1.25 54.21 37.79
N ARG A 13 1.35 53.23 36.92
CA ARG A 13 2.60 52.54 36.56
C ARG A 13 2.72 52.41 35.08
N SER A 14 3.70 53.06 34.54
CA SER A 14 4.19 53.06 33.21
C SER A 14 4.37 51.62 32.67
N ILE A 15 3.84 51.39 31.50
CA ILE A 15 4.12 50.18 30.67
C ILE A 15 5.51 50.37 30.05
N PRO A 16 6.46 49.46 30.23
CA PRO A 16 7.66 49.48 29.41
C PRO A 16 7.29 48.92 28.02
N SER A 17 7.51 49.77 27.00
CA SER A 17 7.58 49.37 25.61
C SER A 17 8.70 48.33 25.43
N VAL A 18 8.35 47.08 25.23
CA VAL A 18 9.27 46.02 24.79
C VAL A 18 9.30 46.03 23.29
N SER A 19 10.45 46.39 22.76
CA SER A 19 10.85 46.38 21.38
C SER A 19 10.76 44.94 20.78
N VAL A 20 9.78 44.70 19.92
CA VAL A 20 9.70 43.55 19.05
C VAL A 20 10.51 43.81 17.80
N VAL A 21 11.84 43.72 17.86
CA VAL A 21 12.75 43.71 16.70
C VAL A 21 14.06 42.96 17.04
N LYS A 22 14.04 41.78 17.62
CA LYS A 22 15.28 41.01 17.80
C LYS A 22 15.19 39.49 17.62
N GLU A 23 14.05 38.94 17.31
CA GLU A 23 13.97 37.47 17.15
C GLU A 23 14.14 36.98 15.72
N GLU A 24 13.80 37.77 14.70
CA GLU A 24 14.02 37.37 13.29
C GLU A 24 15.49 37.31 12.88
N SER A 25 16.33 38.16 13.48
CA SER A 25 17.77 38.16 13.17
C SER A 25 18.51 36.97 13.82
N SER A 26 17.99 36.40 14.91
CA SER A 26 18.59 35.26 15.59
C SER A 26 18.33 33.94 14.87
N ALA A 27 17.13 33.77 14.26
CA ALA A 27 16.79 32.57 13.50
C ALA A 27 17.61 32.46 12.20
N ILE A 28 17.78 33.57 11.50
CA ILE A 28 18.61 33.62 10.27
C ILE A 28 20.10 33.39 10.60
N GLN A 29 20.61 33.93 11.71
CA GLN A 29 21.98 33.66 12.14
C GLN A 29 22.20 32.22 12.59
N THR A 30 21.20 31.57 13.15
CA THR A 30 21.28 30.14 13.54
C THR A 30 21.33 29.22 12.32
N VAL A 31 20.57 29.55 11.28
CA VAL A 31 20.57 28.79 10.01
C VAL A 31 21.89 28.98 9.26
N VAL A 32 22.39 30.19 9.18
CA VAL A 32 23.68 30.48 8.54
C VAL A 32 24.87 29.86 9.32
N HIS A 33 24.81 29.76 10.66
CA HIS A 33 25.83 29.06 11.44
C HIS A 33 25.81 27.53 11.28
N ARG A 34 24.68 26.91 10.97
CA ARG A 34 24.61 25.45 10.64
C ARG A 34 25.29 25.12 9.32
N VAL A 35 25.24 26.02 8.34
CA VAL A 35 25.90 25.83 7.02
C VAL A 35 27.43 25.94 7.09
N VAL A 36 27.98 26.62 8.12
CA VAL A 36 29.42 26.90 8.27
C VAL A 36 30.12 26.00 9.28
N GLY A 37 29.38 25.24 10.10
CA GLY A 37 29.93 24.34 11.12
C GLY A 37 29.42 22.93 10.97
N SER A 38 30.25 22.04 10.56
CA SER A 38 30.30 20.55 10.57
C SER A 38 29.04 19.68 10.90
N ASP A 39 27.82 20.22 10.97
CA ASP A 39 26.61 19.44 11.18
C ASP A 39 25.91 19.22 9.84
N GLN A 40 26.23 18.08 9.23
CA GLN A 40 25.59 17.59 8.04
C GLN A 40 24.08 17.40 8.31
N ILE A 41 23.21 17.92 7.42
CA ILE A 41 21.76 17.73 7.53
C ILE A 41 21.42 16.23 7.61
N THR A 42 20.50 15.87 8.47
CA THR A 42 20.12 14.48 8.75
C THR A 42 18.65 14.21 8.38
N LEU A 43 18.27 12.95 8.31
CA LEU A 43 16.85 12.52 8.14
C LEU A 43 15.97 13.05 9.29
N LYS A 44 16.53 13.22 10.48
CA LYS A 44 15.84 13.83 11.63
C LYS A 44 15.48 15.29 11.37
N ASP A 45 16.42 16.07 10.85
CA ASP A 45 16.19 17.49 10.55
C ASP A 45 15.09 17.62 9.47
N ILE A 46 15.11 16.77 8.44
CA ILE A 46 14.06 16.72 7.42
C ILE A 46 12.69 16.37 8.04
N ALA A 47 12.64 15.47 9.00
CA ALA A 47 11.41 15.04 9.64
C ALA A 47 10.84 16.06 10.63
N CYS A 48 11.69 16.84 11.31
CA CYS A 48 11.31 17.69 12.46
C CYS A 48 11.30 19.19 12.17
N ASP A 49 12.28 19.68 11.38
CA ASP A 49 12.50 21.10 11.21
C ASP A 49 11.52 21.75 10.21
N PRO A 50 11.34 23.07 10.24
CA PRO A 50 10.49 23.78 9.30
C PRO A 50 10.86 23.52 7.85
N ILE A 51 9.85 23.36 6.99
CA ILE A 51 10.03 22.97 5.57
C ILE A 51 10.92 23.96 4.84
N GLU A 52 10.70 25.25 5.03
CA GLU A 52 11.45 26.32 4.37
C GLU A 52 12.92 26.30 4.74
N SER A 53 13.24 26.17 6.04
CA SER A 53 14.62 26.15 6.52
C SER A 53 15.40 24.95 5.97
N VAL A 54 14.77 23.78 5.94
CA VAL A 54 15.37 22.56 5.38
C VAL A 54 15.53 22.69 3.86
N ALA A 55 14.55 23.27 3.18
CA ALA A 55 14.61 23.49 1.74
C ALA A 55 15.76 24.41 1.34
N GLU A 56 16.01 25.50 2.10
CA GLU A 56 17.14 26.40 1.88
C GLU A 56 18.49 25.67 1.97
N ILE A 57 18.65 24.81 2.98
CA ILE A 57 19.87 24.02 3.14
C ILE A 57 20.03 23.01 1.99
N LEU A 58 18.99 22.26 1.67
CA LEU A 58 19.04 21.24 0.60
C LEU A 58 19.22 21.84 -0.80
N ASN A 59 18.82 23.10 -1.03
CA ASN A 59 18.99 23.75 -2.33
C ASN A 59 20.46 24.15 -2.61
N VAL A 60 21.29 24.24 -1.57
CA VAL A 60 22.73 24.56 -1.72
C VAL A 60 23.62 23.32 -1.59
N LEU A 61 23.06 22.18 -1.19
CA LEU A 61 23.79 20.92 -1.08
C LEU A 61 24.06 20.29 -2.47
N PRO A 62 25.22 19.65 -2.65
CA PRO A 62 25.49 18.84 -3.84
C PRO A 62 24.49 17.69 -3.98
N ASP A 63 24.19 17.32 -5.23
CA ASP A 63 23.29 16.19 -5.53
C ASP A 63 23.74 14.88 -4.88
N GLU A 64 25.06 14.66 -4.76
CA GLU A 64 25.64 13.49 -4.10
C GLU A 64 25.24 13.38 -2.62
N GLU A 65 25.22 14.50 -1.90
CA GLU A 65 24.81 14.52 -0.48
C GLU A 65 23.30 14.31 -0.34
N CYS A 66 22.52 14.87 -1.26
CA CYS A 66 21.07 14.60 -1.34
C CYS A 66 20.79 13.12 -1.61
N GLU A 67 21.58 12.47 -2.46
CA GLU A 67 21.44 11.05 -2.77
C GLU A 67 21.87 10.14 -1.60
N LYS A 68 22.86 10.56 -0.80
CA LYS A 68 23.23 9.87 0.45
C LYS A 68 22.07 9.83 1.44
N LEU A 69 21.37 10.95 1.66
CA LEU A 69 20.19 11.00 2.53
C LEU A 69 19.08 10.04 2.06
N LYS A 70 18.83 9.99 0.75
CA LYS A 70 17.86 9.05 0.17
C LYS A 70 18.31 7.60 0.32
N SER A 71 19.61 7.33 0.17
CA SER A 71 20.18 5.99 0.34
C SER A 71 20.07 5.51 1.78
N GLU A 72 20.40 6.37 2.75
CA GLU A 72 20.25 6.09 4.18
C GLU A 72 18.80 5.71 4.53
N LEU A 73 17.82 6.47 4.04
CA LEU A 73 16.41 6.14 4.28
C LEU A 73 16.00 4.84 3.58
N ARG A 74 16.52 4.55 2.38
CA ARG A 74 16.26 3.25 1.70
C ARG A 74 16.78 2.07 2.53
N GLU A 75 17.96 2.20 3.13
CA GLU A 75 18.53 1.17 4.01
C GLU A 75 17.66 0.96 5.26
N ILE A 76 17.22 2.05 5.90
CA ILE A 76 16.30 1.97 7.05
C ILE A 76 14.98 1.27 6.66
N LEU A 77 14.41 1.60 5.51
CA LEU A 77 13.17 1.00 5.03
C LEU A 77 13.34 -0.49 4.67
N ASN A 78 14.46 -0.87 4.05
CA ASN A 78 14.78 -2.26 3.71
C ASN A 78 15.02 -3.12 4.97
N ALA A 79 15.74 -2.55 5.93
CA ALA A 79 16.07 -3.24 7.18
C ALA A 79 14.91 -3.29 8.18
N ALA A 80 13.80 -2.57 7.92
CA ALA A 80 12.59 -2.63 8.73
C ALA A 80 11.93 -4.04 8.77
N GLY A 81 12.46 -5.02 8.02
CA GLY A 81 12.22 -6.45 8.22
C GLY A 81 12.90 -7.05 9.46
N GLY A 82 13.94 -6.40 10.04
CA GLY A 82 14.68 -6.81 11.25
C GLY A 82 14.21 -6.09 12.53
N ILE A 83 14.43 -6.72 13.69
CA ILE A 83 13.86 -6.28 14.99
C ILE A 83 14.46 -4.94 15.48
N THR A 84 15.71 -4.63 15.16
CA THR A 84 16.46 -3.48 15.70
C THR A 84 16.21 -2.17 14.95
N GLN A 85 16.01 -2.20 13.64
CA GLN A 85 15.83 -0.99 12.81
C GLN A 85 14.37 -0.57 12.59
N LYS A 86 13.41 -1.40 13.01
CA LYS A 86 11.99 -0.99 13.09
C LYS A 86 11.79 0.22 14.03
N GLY A 87 12.65 0.38 15.03
CA GLY A 87 12.61 1.50 15.98
C GLY A 87 12.86 2.84 15.29
N ASP A 88 13.93 2.94 14.53
CA ASP A 88 14.37 4.20 13.91
C ASP A 88 13.38 4.70 12.86
N PHE A 89 12.91 3.81 11.97
CA PHE A 89 11.86 4.16 11.01
C PHE A 89 10.57 4.63 11.70
N SER A 90 10.11 3.90 12.73
CA SER A 90 8.88 4.24 13.44
C SER A 90 8.98 5.60 14.13
N VAL A 91 10.15 5.95 14.65
CA VAL A 91 10.41 7.27 15.29
C VAL A 91 10.35 8.37 14.24
N LEU A 92 11.11 8.26 13.14
CA LEU A 92 11.09 9.23 12.04
C LEU A 92 9.67 9.40 11.46
N GLN A 93 8.97 8.31 11.23
CA GLN A 93 7.60 8.32 10.73
C GLN A 93 6.66 9.03 11.72
N SER A 94 6.79 8.75 13.02
CA SER A 94 5.95 9.37 14.05
C SER A 94 6.11 10.88 14.07
N TRP A 95 7.34 11.38 13.91
CA TRP A 95 7.58 12.82 13.84
C TRP A 95 6.84 13.44 12.64
N VAL A 96 6.98 12.86 11.45
CA VAL A 96 6.30 13.37 10.25
C VAL A 96 4.77 13.32 10.39
N LEU A 97 4.22 12.23 10.96
CA LEU A 97 2.78 12.06 11.13
C LEU A 97 2.17 13.04 12.15
N ASN A 98 2.95 13.47 13.13
CA ASN A 98 2.48 14.38 14.18
C ASN A 98 2.62 15.86 13.80
N ARG A 99 3.25 16.20 12.68
CA ARG A 99 3.43 17.58 12.20
C ARG A 99 2.10 18.18 11.73
N ARG A 100 1.79 19.35 12.25
CA ARG A 100 0.61 20.13 11.85
C ARG A 100 0.95 21.37 11.03
N ASP A 101 2.23 21.71 10.97
CA ASP A 101 2.78 22.85 10.22
C ASP A 101 2.92 22.57 8.73
N ILE A 102 2.89 21.31 8.29
CA ILE A 102 3.01 20.93 6.89
C ILE A 102 1.66 21.20 6.19
N LEU A 103 1.62 22.29 5.44
CA LEU A 103 0.47 22.65 4.58
C LEU A 103 0.79 22.38 3.10
N PRO A 104 -0.23 22.17 2.23
CA PRO A 104 -0.01 21.90 0.80
C PRO A 104 0.83 22.97 0.11
N ASP A 105 0.57 24.24 0.38
CA ASP A 105 1.27 25.36 -0.23
C ASP A 105 2.73 25.47 0.22
N ILE A 106 3.01 25.13 1.48
CA ILE A 106 4.36 25.08 2.03
C ILE A 106 5.11 23.91 1.41
N LEU A 107 4.50 22.72 1.39
CA LEU A 107 5.13 21.52 0.84
C LEU A 107 5.37 21.61 -0.67
N SER A 108 4.54 22.35 -1.40
CA SER A 108 4.73 22.58 -2.83
C SER A 108 6.00 23.38 -3.16
N ARG A 109 6.52 24.17 -2.21
CA ARG A 109 7.73 24.95 -2.31
C ARG A 109 8.97 24.26 -1.70
N SER A 110 8.81 23.07 -1.15
CA SER A 110 9.91 22.31 -0.58
C SER A 110 10.95 21.89 -1.62
N ASN A 111 12.17 21.61 -1.18
CA ASN A 111 13.15 20.95 -2.04
C ASN A 111 12.65 19.55 -2.47
N ARG A 112 12.98 19.12 -3.69
CA ARG A 112 12.53 17.84 -4.23
C ARG A 112 12.96 16.64 -3.37
N THR A 113 14.21 16.62 -2.94
CA THR A 113 14.74 15.55 -2.06
C THR A 113 13.99 15.53 -0.73
N GLN A 114 13.77 16.70 -0.13
CA GLN A 114 12.97 16.83 1.09
C GLN A 114 11.57 16.21 0.92
N LEU A 115 10.90 16.57 -0.16
CA LEU A 115 9.54 16.07 -0.44
C LEU A 115 9.52 14.56 -0.63
N GLN A 116 10.50 14.01 -1.38
CA GLN A 116 10.62 12.56 -1.57
C GLN A 116 10.85 11.84 -0.24
N VAL A 117 11.73 12.36 0.62
CA VAL A 117 12.01 11.80 1.95
C VAL A 117 10.76 11.85 2.84
N LEU A 118 10.06 12.99 2.88
CA LEU A 118 8.83 13.13 3.67
C LEU A 118 7.72 12.20 3.20
N VAL A 119 7.55 12.04 1.88
CA VAL A 119 6.58 11.10 1.31
C VAL A 119 6.96 9.66 1.66
N ALA A 120 8.23 9.28 1.53
CA ALA A 120 8.69 7.94 1.87
C ALA A 120 8.54 7.64 3.37
N LEU A 121 8.86 8.58 4.25
CA LEU A 121 8.65 8.44 5.70
C LEU A 121 7.15 8.27 6.03
N LYS A 122 6.30 9.14 5.48
CA LYS A 122 4.86 9.06 5.74
C LYS A 122 4.23 7.78 5.22
N THR A 123 4.62 7.32 4.03
CA THR A 123 4.00 6.17 3.36
C THR A 123 4.64 4.84 3.72
N GLY A 124 5.91 4.83 4.12
CA GLY A 124 6.72 3.62 4.27
C GLY A 124 7.15 2.99 2.94
N ILE A 125 7.08 3.74 1.82
CA ILE A 125 7.34 3.23 0.48
C ILE A 125 8.67 3.77 -0.03
N GLN A 126 9.68 2.91 -0.08
CA GLN A 126 11.03 3.28 -0.54
C GLN A 126 11.10 3.69 -2.01
N ALA A 127 10.16 3.22 -2.84
CA ALA A 127 10.16 3.51 -4.27
C ALA A 127 10.12 5.02 -4.57
N PHE A 128 9.54 5.86 -3.69
CA PHE A 128 9.57 7.31 -3.84
C PHE A 128 10.97 7.93 -3.77
N LEU A 129 11.96 7.18 -3.30
CA LEU A 129 13.36 7.60 -3.19
C LEU A 129 14.23 7.17 -4.38
N HIS A 130 13.69 6.37 -5.30
CA HIS A 130 14.48 5.83 -6.42
C HIS A 130 14.80 6.93 -7.44
N PRO A 131 16.06 7.03 -7.95
CA PRO A 131 16.47 8.08 -8.87
C PRO A 131 15.72 8.02 -10.22
N ASP A 132 15.40 6.83 -10.70
CA ASP A 132 14.75 6.64 -12.01
C ASP A 132 13.24 6.93 -12.00
N ILE A 133 12.67 7.28 -10.84
CA ILE A 133 11.25 7.55 -10.74
C ILE A 133 10.95 9.01 -11.03
N SER A 134 10.29 9.23 -12.16
CA SER A 134 9.86 10.56 -12.60
C SER A 134 8.43 10.86 -12.15
N ILE A 135 8.24 11.17 -10.86
CA ILE A 135 6.97 11.69 -10.33
C ILE A 135 7.07 13.20 -10.17
N THR A 136 6.07 13.94 -10.62
CA THR A 136 6.05 15.40 -10.48
C THR A 136 5.90 15.83 -9.02
N GLN A 137 6.37 17.02 -8.68
CA GLN A 137 6.28 17.56 -7.33
C GLN A 137 4.83 17.68 -6.86
N SER A 138 3.92 18.11 -7.75
CA SER A 138 2.50 18.20 -7.43
C SER A 138 1.88 16.84 -7.03
N VAL A 139 2.23 15.77 -7.75
CA VAL A 139 1.77 14.42 -7.43
C VAL A 139 2.32 13.93 -6.09
N LEU A 140 3.59 14.21 -5.78
CA LEU A 140 4.17 13.88 -4.47
C LEU A 140 3.43 14.59 -3.32
N VAL A 141 3.09 15.88 -3.50
CA VAL A 141 2.28 16.63 -2.53
C VAL A 141 0.89 16.00 -2.36
N GLU A 142 0.23 15.64 -3.47
CA GLU A 142 -1.08 14.98 -3.41
C GLU A 142 -1.01 13.61 -2.71
N VAL A 143 0.04 12.84 -2.96
CA VAL A 143 0.29 11.56 -2.24
C VAL A 143 0.50 11.81 -0.74
N PHE A 144 1.30 12.83 -0.39
CA PHE A 144 1.51 13.19 1.02
C PHE A 144 0.20 13.50 1.74
N PHE A 145 -0.71 14.22 1.11
CA PHE A 145 -2.03 14.56 1.69
C PHE A 145 -3.14 13.53 1.44
N ASN A 146 -2.78 12.33 1.00
CA ASN A 146 -3.73 11.25 0.67
C ASN A 146 -4.79 11.64 -0.39
N LYS A 147 -4.46 12.57 -1.30
CA LYS A 147 -5.31 12.95 -2.44
C LYS A 147 -5.07 12.07 -3.67
N ARG A 148 -4.02 11.26 -3.67
CA ARG A 148 -3.71 10.25 -4.67
C ARG A 148 -3.36 8.93 -4.04
N CYS A 149 -3.65 7.84 -4.77
CA CYS A 149 -3.25 6.49 -4.37
C CYS A 149 -1.73 6.41 -4.19
N ARG A 150 -1.30 5.85 -3.08
CA ARG A 150 0.13 5.66 -2.75
C ARG A 150 0.81 4.64 -3.66
N ASN A 151 0.05 3.78 -4.34
CA ASN A 151 0.60 2.89 -5.34
C ASN A 151 1.07 3.72 -6.54
N MET A 152 2.37 3.71 -6.78
CA MET A 152 3.02 4.51 -7.83
C MET A 152 2.57 4.12 -9.24
N ALA A 153 2.22 2.85 -9.45
CA ALA A 153 1.70 2.38 -10.73
C ALA A 153 0.24 2.82 -10.96
N CYS A 154 -0.51 3.08 -9.89
CA CYS A 154 -1.93 3.47 -9.99
C CYS A 154 -2.12 4.99 -10.05
N GLN A 155 -1.63 5.72 -9.06
CA GLN A 155 -1.73 7.18 -8.89
C GLN A 155 -3.14 7.78 -9.10
N CYS A 156 -4.22 6.98 -9.02
CA CYS A 156 -5.58 7.50 -9.17
C CYS A 156 -5.89 8.54 -8.09
N GLN A 157 -6.76 9.50 -8.41
CA GLN A 157 -7.24 10.49 -7.46
C GLN A 157 -8.07 9.84 -6.34
N LEU A 158 -8.01 10.43 -5.14
CA LEU A 158 -8.78 10.00 -3.98
C LEU A 158 -9.67 11.15 -3.49
N PRO A 159 -10.85 10.88 -2.94
CA PRO A 159 -11.41 9.53 -2.83
C PRO A 159 -11.63 8.91 -4.19
N GLY A 160 -11.22 7.64 -4.37
CA GLY A 160 -11.60 6.86 -5.55
C GLY A 160 -13.12 6.68 -5.53
N ASP A 161 -13.66 6.29 -6.71
CA ASP A 161 -15.10 6.17 -6.94
C ASP A 161 -15.86 5.79 -5.67
N ASP A 162 -16.93 6.53 -5.38
CA ASP A 162 -17.75 6.63 -4.17
C ASP A 162 -18.08 5.29 -3.45
N CYS A 163 -17.06 4.60 -2.97
CA CYS A 163 -17.25 3.40 -2.17
C CYS A 163 -17.38 3.75 -0.68
N GLU A 164 -18.60 3.73 -0.19
CA GLU A 164 -18.96 3.98 1.22
C GLU A 164 -18.81 2.76 2.13
N CYS A 165 -18.17 1.67 1.66
CA CYS A 165 -18.01 0.50 2.51
C CYS A 165 -17.11 0.79 3.73
N GLU A 166 -17.30 0.02 4.80
CA GLU A 166 -16.54 0.12 6.05
C GLU A 166 -15.01 0.13 5.82
N VAL A 167 -14.51 -0.58 4.81
CA VAL A 167 -13.10 -0.64 4.48
C VAL A 167 -12.61 0.68 3.88
N CYS A 168 -13.32 1.22 2.88
CA CYS A 168 -12.92 2.45 2.20
C CYS A 168 -13.04 3.69 3.08
N THR A 169 -14.04 3.76 3.95
CA THR A 169 -14.23 4.88 4.88
C THR A 169 -13.12 4.99 5.93
N THR A 170 -12.47 3.88 6.28
CA THR A 170 -11.35 3.85 7.23
C THR A 170 -9.98 3.93 6.57
N LYS A 171 -9.93 3.88 5.26
CA LYS A 171 -8.72 3.77 4.44
C LYS A 171 -8.07 5.12 4.22
N SER A 172 -6.75 5.21 4.37
CA SER A 172 -6.01 6.41 4.02
C SER A 172 -4.95 6.15 2.96
N GLY A 173 -5.07 6.88 1.84
CA GLY A 173 -4.02 6.94 0.82
C GLY A 173 -3.98 5.79 -0.19
N PHE A 174 -4.99 4.92 -0.26
CA PHE A 174 -5.11 3.89 -1.30
C PHE A 174 -6.51 3.84 -1.90
N CYS A 175 -6.62 3.52 -3.17
CA CYS A 175 -7.89 3.20 -3.81
C CYS A 175 -8.32 1.75 -3.48
N ASN A 176 -9.57 1.42 -3.76
CA ASN A 176 -10.14 0.10 -3.48
C ASN A 176 -9.47 -1.05 -4.26
N VAL A 177 -8.81 -0.75 -5.37
CA VAL A 177 -8.14 -1.74 -6.24
C VAL A 177 -6.72 -2.08 -5.76
N CYS A 178 -6.06 -1.18 -5.03
CA CYS A 178 -4.63 -1.30 -4.74
C CYS A 178 -4.30 -1.78 -3.33
N MET A 179 -5.28 -2.11 -2.50
CA MET A 179 -5.03 -2.38 -1.08
C MET A 179 -5.76 -3.62 -0.57
N CYS A 180 -5.07 -4.42 0.21
CA CYS A 180 -5.69 -5.51 0.94
C CYS A 180 -6.72 -4.99 1.95
N THR A 181 -7.96 -5.51 1.89
CA THR A 181 -9.06 -5.13 2.79
C THR A 181 -8.80 -5.48 4.27
N ILE A 182 -7.78 -6.28 4.56
CA ILE A 182 -7.45 -6.75 5.90
C ILE A 182 -6.24 -6.03 6.50
N CYS A 183 -5.09 -6.07 5.81
CA CYS A 183 -3.84 -5.55 6.36
C CYS A 183 -3.50 -4.13 5.88
N SER A 184 -4.29 -3.56 4.97
CA SER A 184 -4.09 -2.22 4.41
C SER A 184 -2.71 -2.01 3.76
N LYS A 185 -2.09 -3.09 3.30
CA LYS A 185 -0.85 -3.07 2.52
C LYS A 185 -1.18 -3.35 1.07
N PHE A 186 -0.38 -2.82 0.16
CA PHE A 186 -0.42 -3.19 -1.24
C PHE A 186 0.85 -3.98 -1.60
N ASP A 187 0.74 -4.73 -2.69
CA ASP A 187 1.83 -5.47 -3.28
C ASP A 187 1.77 -5.21 -4.79
N PHE A 188 2.91 -5.21 -5.47
CA PHE A 188 2.96 -5.03 -6.93
C PHE A 188 2.57 -6.30 -7.69
N ASP A 189 2.59 -7.45 -7.03
CA ASP A 189 2.25 -8.73 -7.61
C ASP A 189 0.74 -8.95 -7.68
N VAL A 190 0.05 -8.15 -8.45
CA VAL A 190 -1.34 -8.40 -8.89
C VAL A 190 -1.36 -9.51 -9.95
N ASN A 191 -2.47 -10.09 -10.29
CA ASN A 191 -2.58 -11.20 -11.26
C ASN A 191 -1.92 -12.52 -10.80
N THR A 192 -2.08 -12.83 -9.53
CA THR A 192 -1.57 -14.04 -8.88
C THR A 192 -2.64 -14.62 -7.97
N CYS A 193 -2.53 -15.91 -7.64
CA CYS A 193 -3.39 -16.54 -6.60
C CYS A 193 -3.06 -16.07 -5.18
N ARG A 194 -2.04 -15.22 -5.02
CA ARG A 194 -1.73 -14.56 -3.74
C ARG A 194 -2.68 -13.42 -3.39
N TRP A 195 -3.48 -12.96 -4.38
CA TRP A 195 -4.52 -11.97 -4.21
C TRP A 195 -5.87 -12.54 -4.64
N ILE A 196 -6.91 -12.27 -3.90
CA ILE A 196 -8.29 -12.62 -4.24
C ILE A 196 -9.10 -11.35 -4.40
N GLY A 197 -9.69 -11.15 -5.57
CA GLY A 197 -10.58 -10.05 -5.88
C GLY A 197 -12.04 -10.44 -5.69
N CYS A 198 -12.85 -9.51 -5.21
CA CYS A 198 -14.30 -9.67 -5.21
C CYS A 198 -14.86 -9.34 -6.59
N ASP A 199 -15.59 -10.25 -7.19
CA ASP A 199 -16.24 -10.10 -8.49
C ASP A 199 -17.40 -9.10 -8.50
N ALA A 200 -17.92 -8.71 -7.32
CA ALA A 200 -19.02 -7.75 -7.20
C ALA A 200 -18.55 -6.30 -6.94
N CYS A 201 -17.49 -6.07 -6.15
CA CYS A 201 -17.13 -4.72 -5.71
C CYS A 201 -15.65 -4.36 -5.93
N SER A 202 -14.90 -5.22 -6.61
CA SER A 202 -13.49 -4.97 -6.98
C SER A 202 -12.52 -4.72 -5.81
N HIS A 203 -12.90 -5.09 -4.60
CA HIS A 203 -11.99 -5.05 -3.46
C HIS A 203 -11.12 -6.29 -3.43
N TRP A 204 -9.87 -6.11 -3.00
CA TRP A 204 -8.85 -7.15 -3.01
C TRP A 204 -8.40 -7.53 -1.61
N THR A 205 -7.99 -8.77 -1.44
CA THR A 205 -7.47 -9.30 -0.19
C THR A 205 -6.32 -10.26 -0.49
N HIS A 206 -5.20 -10.16 0.22
CA HIS A 206 -4.16 -11.19 0.14
C HIS A 206 -4.74 -12.54 0.55
N THR A 207 -4.39 -13.59 -0.15
CA THR A 207 -4.80 -14.96 0.18
C THR A 207 -4.47 -15.32 1.62
N ASP A 208 -3.26 -15.00 2.08
CA ASP A 208 -2.84 -15.21 3.47
C ASP A 208 -3.71 -14.47 4.48
N CYS A 209 -4.05 -13.23 4.17
CA CYS A 209 -4.95 -12.45 5.01
C CYS A 209 -6.36 -13.05 5.04
N ALA A 210 -6.87 -13.47 3.88
CA ALA A 210 -8.19 -14.08 3.75
C ALA A 210 -8.28 -15.40 4.53
N ILE A 211 -7.28 -16.26 4.43
CA ILE A 211 -7.17 -17.50 5.20
C ILE A 211 -7.15 -17.19 6.71
N LYS A 212 -6.28 -16.28 7.14
CA LYS A 212 -6.10 -15.91 8.55
C LYS A 212 -7.39 -15.43 9.22
N VAL A 213 -8.23 -14.68 8.51
CA VAL A 213 -9.49 -14.15 9.04
C VAL A 213 -10.71 -14.96 8.61
N ARG A 214 -10.52 -16.15 8.03
CA ARG A 214 -11.57 -17.07 7.58
C ARG A 214 -12.54 -16.47 6.56
N GLN A 215 -12.04 -15.64 5.65
CA GLN A 215 -12.81 -15.23 4.47
C GLN A 215 -12.88 -16.34 3.41
N ILE A 216 -11.96 -17.30 3.45
CA ILE A 216 -11.98 -18.52 2.65
C ILE A 216 -12.55 -19.62 3.53
N ALA A 217 -13.66 -20.21 3.11
CA ALA A 217 -14.34 -21.26 3.84
C ALA A 217 -15.23 -22.12 2.93
N MET A 218 -15.54 -23.33 3.37
CA MET A 218 -16.56 -24.16 2.76
C MET A 218 -17.93 -23.49 2.93
N GLY A 219 -18.71 -23.47 1.88
CA GLY A 219 -20.06 -22.92 1.89
C GLY A 219 -20.97 -23.59 0.86
N VAL A 220 -22.24 -23.20 0.87
CA VAL A 220 -23.22 -23.72 -0.09
C VAL A 220 -22.82 -23.26 -1.49
N SER A 221 -22.75 -24.21 -2.43
CA SER A 221 -22.39 -23.91 -3.81
C SER A 221 -23.29 -22.81 -4.40
N LEU A 222 -22.64 -21.82 -5.03
CA LEU A 222 -23.33 -20.71 -5.72
C LEU A 222 -24.02 -21.17 -7.00
N ARG A 223 -23.77 -22.39 -7.46
CA ARG A 223 -24.38 -22.97 -8.65
C ARG A 223 -25.83 -23.40 -8.37
N ARG A 224 -26.75 -22.87 -9.14
CA ARG A 224 -28.15 -23.24 -9.02
C ARG A 224 -28.37 -24.71 -9.44
N GLY A 225 -28.72 -25.57 -8.48
CA GLY A 225 -29.09 -26.98 -8.71
C GLY A 225 -29.48 -27.68 -7.41
N ARG A 226 -30.51 -28.54 -7.44
CA ARG A 226 -30.84 -29.41 -6.31
C ARG A 226 -29.67 -30.37 -6.08
N GLY A 227 -29.03 -30.33 -4.91
CA GLY A 227 -27.99 -31.29 -4.53
C GLY A 227 -26.56 -30.84 -4.82
N SER A 228 -26.31 -29.55 -5.03
CA SER A 228 -24.92 -29.05 -5.13
C SER A 228 -24.18 -29.23 -3.80
N SER A 229 -23.07 -29.97 -3.87
CA SER A 229 -22.17 -30.15 -2.73
C SER A 229 -21.57 -28.81 -2.32
N PRO A 230 -21.20 -28.63 -1.03
CA PRO A 230 -20.46 -27.45 -0.58
C PRO A 230 -19.21 -27.24 -1.43
N GLU A 231 -18.78 -25.99 -1.59
CA GLU A 231 -17.56 -25.62 -2.31
C GLU A 231 -16.74 -24.56 -1.55
N MET A 232 -15.46 -24.42 -1.90
CA MET A 232 -14.61 -23.38 -1.32
C MET A 232 -15.01 -22.01 -1.88
N LEU A 233 -15.31 -21.08 -0.98
CA LEU A 233 -15.82 -19.75 -1.30
C LEU A 233 -14.99 -18.67 -0.63
N PHE A 234 -14.95 -17.51 -1.26
CA PHE A 234 -14.38 -16.27 -0.69
C PHE A 234 -15.51 -15.33 -0.28
N ASN A 235 -15.51 -14.87 0.96
CA ASN A 235 -16.45 -13.89 1.49
C ASN A 235 -15.82 -12.51 1.58
N CYS A 236 -16.25 -11.60 0.72
CA CYS A 236 -15.70 -10.24 0.68
C CYS A 236 -16.05 -9.46 1.96
N ARG A 237 -15.04 -8.88 2.61
CA ARG A 237 -15.25 -8.05 3.81
C ARG A 237 -15.99 -6.75 3.50
N ALA A 238 -15.73 -6.16 2.32
CA ALA A 238 -16.27 -4.85 1.95
C ALA A 238 -17.78 -4.89 1.66
N CYS A 239 -18.22 -5.80 0.78
CA CYS A 239 -19.63 -5.85 0.34
C CYS A 239 -20.39 -7.10 0.83
N LYS A 240 -19.74 -8.00 1.57
CA LYS A 240 -20.30 -9.28 2.06
C LYS A 240 -20.71 -10.24 0.94
N HIS A 241 -20.36 -9.93 -0.30
CA HIS A 241 -20.58 -10.83 -1.43
C HIS A 241 -19.70 -12.08 -1.31
N THR A 242 -20.22 -13.20 -1.79
CA THR A 242 -19.53 -14.49 -1.82
C THR A 242 -19.16 -14.85 -3.25
N SER A 243 -17.88 -15.09 -3.50
CA SER A 243 -17.32 -15.45 -4.80
C SER A 243 -16.83 -16.91 -4.84
N GLU A 244 -16.90 -17.55 -5.98
CA GLU A 244 -16.40 -18.91 -6.19
C GLU A 244 -14.89 -18.91 -6.44
N LEU A 245 -14.13 -19.78 -5.76
CA LEU A 245 -12.67 -19.79 -5.83
C LEU A 245 -12.08 -20.70 -6.89
N LEU A 246 -12.75 -21.79 -7.25
CA LEU A 246 -12.23 -22.73 -8.26
C LEU A 246 -12.13 -22.06 -9.64
N GLY A 247 -13.18 -21.34 -10.05
CA GLY A 247 -13.19 -20.55 -11.28
C GLY A 247 -12.15 -19.43 -11.24
N TRP A 248 -12.04 -18.72 -10.12
CA TRP A 248 -11.04 -17.69 -9.92
C TRP A 248 -9.63 -18.21 -10.18
N VAL A 249 -9.21 -19.28 -9.52
CA VAL A 249 -7.87 -19.87 -9.70
C VAL A 249 -7.65 -20.31 -11.14
N LYS A 250 -8.65 -20.96 -11.77
CA LYS A 250 -8.58 -21.33 -13.18
C LYS A 250 -8.30 -20.13 -14.08
N ASP A 251 -9.05 -19.04 -13.88
CA ASP A 251 -8.92 -17.84 -14.72
C ASP A 251 -7.56 -17.16 -14.54
N VAL A 252 -7.01 -17.12 -13.32
CA VAL A 252 -5.67 -16.64 -13.03
C VAL A 252 -4.61 -17.48 -13.76
N PHE A 253 -4.67 -18.80 -13.67
CA PHE A 253 -3.73 -19.67 -14.39
C PHE A 253 -3.87 -19.59 -15.90
N HIS A 254 -5.07 -19.47 -16.40
CA HIS A 254 -5.30 -19.36 -17.85
C HIS A 254 -4.71 -18.06 -18.42
N THR A 255 -4.79 -16.98 -17.65
CA THR A 255 -4.40 -15.65 -18.12
C THR A 255 -2.93 -15.33 -17.86
N CYS A 256 -2.39 -15.76 -16.72
CA CYS A 256 -1.11 -15.25 -16.20
C CYS A 256 0.01 -16.29 -16.16
N ALA A 257 -0.31 -17.60 -16.19
CA ALA A 257 0.71 -18.63 -15.97
C ALA A 257 1.84 -18.67 -17.02
N GLY A 258 1.60 -18.14 -18.22
CA GLY A 258 2.61 -18.07 -19.29
C GLY A 258 3.77 -17.11 -18.99
N ASP A 259 3.54 -16.14 -18.12
CA ASP A 259 4.51 -15.09 -17.80
C ASP A 259 5.34 -15.40 -16.53
N TRP A 260 4.97 -16.44 -15.79
CA TRP A 260 5.63 -16.78 -14.51
C TRP A 260 6.88 -17.60 -14.71
N ASN A 261 7.95 -17.19 -14.03
CA ASN A 261 9.14 -18.02 -13.88
C ASN A 261 8.89 -19.18 -12.88
N THR A 262 9.86 -20.10 -12.76
CA THR A 262 9.71 -21.29 -11.90
C THR A 262 9.47 -20.94 -10.43
N GLU A 263 10.10 -19.90 -9.91
CA GLU A 263 9.95 -19.49 -8.51
C GLU A 263 8.57 -18.88 -8.24
N GLU A 264 8.09 -18.05 -9.16
CA GLU A 264 6.74 -17.48 -9.11
C GLU A 264 5.70 -18.58 -9.21
N LEU A 265 5.85 -19.51 -10.14
CA LEU A 265 4.93 -20.62 -10.31
C LEU A 265 4.86 -21.52 -9.06
N MET A 266 5.99 -21.74 -8.37
CA MET A 266 5.99 -22.45 -7.07
C MET A 266 5.18 -21.70 -6.00
N LYS A 267 5.30 -20.37 -5.94
CA LYS A 267 4.51 -19.54 -5.01
C LYS A 267 3.02 -19.60 -5.33
N GLU A 268 2.67 -19.65 -6.60
CA GLU A 268 1.27 -19.77 -7.04
C GLU A 268 0.67 -21.13 -6.65
N PHE A 269 1.39 -22.23 -6.87
CA PHE A 269 0.91 -23.55 -6.44
C PHE A 269 0.79 -23.66 -4.91
N ASP A 270 1.71 -23.07 -4.16
CA ASP A 270 1.59 -23.00 -2.69
C ASP A 270 0.33 -22.24 -2.27
N SER A 271 0.04 -21.12 -2.93
CA SER A 271 -1.17 -20.33 -2.66
C SER A 271 -2.44 -21.12 -2.97
N VAL A 272 -2.49 -21.84 -4.11
CA VAL A 272 -3.62 -22.69 -4.47
C VAL A 272 -3.80 -23.84 -3.48
N HIS A 273 -2.71 -24.52 -3.11
CA HIS A 273 -2.72 -25.57 -2.11
C HIS A 273 -3.34 -25.09 -0.79
N ARG A 274 -2.96 -23.93 -0.32
CA ARG A 274 -3.47 -23.32 0.90
C ARG A 274 -4.92 -22.85 0.81
N ILE A 275 -5.34 -22.33 -0.34
CA ILE A 275 -6.75 -21.95 -0.59
C ILE A 275 -7.66 -23.17 -0.45
N PHE A 276 -7.27 -24.32 -1.01
CA PHE A 276 -8.10 -25.52 -1.05
C PHE A 276 -7.79 -26.50 0.08
N GLN A 277 -6.95 -26.11 1.04
CA GLN A 277 -6.72 -26.89 2.24
C GLN A 277 -8.04 -27.07 3.03
N GLY A 278 -8.45 -28.31 3.22
CA GLY A 278 -9.72 -28.63 3.89
C GLY A 278 -10.95 -28.59 2.96
N ALA A 279 -10.77 -28.55 1.64
CA ALA A 279 -11.88 -28.71 0.71
C ALA A 279 -12.55 -30.07 0.85
N GLU A 280 -13.88 -30.09 0.99
CA GLU A 280 -14.68 -31.30 1.12
C GLU A 280 -15.29 -31.75 -0.21
N ASP A 281 -15.45 -30.82 -1.14
CA ASP A 281 -15.94 -31.14 -2.48
C ASP A 281 -14.89 -31.84 -3.34
N SER A 282 -15.35 -32.66 -4.30
CA SER A 282 -14.49 -33.47 -5.14
C SER A 282 -13.50 -32.64 -5.97
N LYS A 283 -13.93 -31.50 -6.50
CA LYS A 283 -13.10 -30.64 -7.37
C LYS A 283 -12.06 -29.86 -6.59
N GLY A 284 -12.44 -29.29 -5.45
CA GLY A 284 -11.51 -28.61 -4.55
C GLY A 284 -10.43 -29.55 -4.02
N ARG A 285 -10.81 -30.80 -3.63
CA ARG A 285 -9.82 -31.82 -3.23
C ARG A 285 -8.88 -32.22 -4.37
N GLN A 286 -9.40 -32.39 -5.59
CA GLN A 286 -8.56 -32.69 -6.74
C GLN A 286 -7.57 -31.56 -7.02
N LEU A 287 -8.00 -30.30 -6.91
CA LEU A 287 -7.13 -29.14 -7.10
C LEU A 287 -6.08 -29.03 -5.98
N PHE A 288 -6.46 -29.30 -4.75
CA PHE A 288 -5.54 -29.38 -3.62
C PHE A 288 -4.40 -30.38 -3.88
N TRP A 289 -4.71 -31.61 -4.23
CA TRP A 289 -3.70 -32.63 -4.52
C TRP A 289 -2.90 -32.34 -5.78
N LYS A 290 -3.55 -31.81 -6.83
CA LYS A 290 -2.84 -31.47 -8.07
C LYS A 290 -1.86 -30.31 -7.86
N SER A 291 -2.19 -29.31 -7.08
CA SER A 291 -1.26 -28.23 -6.74
C SER A 291 -0.04 -28.74 -5.96
N GLU A 292 -0.22 -29.65 -5.00
CA GLU A 292 0.89 -30.30 -4.28
C GLU A 292 1.77 -31.15 -5.21
N GLU A 293 1.19 -31.96 -6.08
CA GLU A 293 1.91 -32.78 -7.06
C GLU A 293 2.79 -31.89 -7.96
N LEU A 294 2.22 -30.81 -8.51
CA LEU A 294 2.95 -29.93 -9.43
C LEU A 294 4.01 -29.10 -8.72
N LEU A 295 3.77 -28.68 -7.48
CA LEU A 295 4.76 -28.01 -6.64
C LEU A 295 5.95 -28.93 -6.36
N GLN A 296 5.73 -30.22 -6.08
CA GLN A 296 6.81 -31.19 -5.87
C GLN A 296 7.59 -31.46 -7.19
N LYS A 297 6.91 -31.51 -8.34
CA LYS A 297 7.60 -31.62 -9.64
C LYS A 297 8.57 -30.45 -9.86
N LEU A 298 8.16 -29.21 -9.60
CA LEU A 298 9.02 -28.04 -9.72
C LEU A 298 10.21 -28.07 -8.75
N LYS A 299 9.97 -28.46 -7.47
CA LYS A 299 11.03 -28.62 -6.47
C LYS A 299 12.07 -29.67 -6.89
N ASN A 300 11.68 -30.68 -7.65
CA ASN A 300 12.54 -31.72 -8.19
C ASN A 300 13.18 -31.35 -9.54
N GLY A 301 13.09 -30.10 -9.97
CA GLY A 301 13.70 -29.62 -11.21
C GLY A 301 12.87 -29.84 -12.47
N GLY A 302 11.55 -30.06 -12.34
CA GLY A 302 10.65 -30.15 -13.47
C GLY A 302 10.55 -28.84 -14.25
N ASP A 303 10.36 -28.97 -15.57
CA ASP A 303 10.21 -27.83 -16.48
C ASP A 303 8.91 -27.06 -16.23
N SER A 304 9.00 -25.75 -16.05
CA SER A 304 7.85 -24.89 -15.73
C SER A 304 6.78 -24.84 -16.81
N ALA A 305 7.17 -24.86 -18.09
CA ALA A 305 6.23 -24.85 -19.20
C ALA A 305 5.39 -26.15 -19.24
N THR A 306 6.04 -27.30 -18.99
CA THR A 306 5.37 -28.58 -18.87
C THR A 306 4.38 -28.59 -17.70
N VAL A 307 4.79 -28.09 -16.54
CA VAL A 307 3.96 -28.03 -15.33
C VAL A 307 2.77 -27.09 -15.50
N CYS A 308 2.96 -25.93 -16.14
CA CYS A 308 1.85 -25.04 -16.53
C CYS A 308 0.86 -25.74 -17.45
N SER A 309 1.33 -26.45 -18.47
CA SER A 309 0.49 -27.19 -19.41
C SER A 309 -0.34 -28.26 -18.70
N GLU A 310 0.27 -29.01 -17.76
CA GLU A 310 -0.42 -30.01 -16.96
C GLU A 310 -1.55 -29.39 -16.11
N MET A 311 -1.32 -28.20 -15.51
CA MET A 311 -2.35 -27.51 -14.73
C MET A 311 -3.49 -27.03 -15.64
N GLN A 312 -3.20 -26.52 -16.82
CA GLN A 312 -4.20 -26.10 -17.78
C GLN A 312 -5.04 -27.29 -18.28
N GLN A 313 -4.41 -28.44 -18.57
CA GLN A 313 -5.12 -29.68 -18.94
C GLN A 313 -6.00 -30.18 -17.80
N PHE A 314 -5.51 -30.11 -16.57
CA PHE A 314 -6.32 -30.47 -15.39
C PHE A 314 -7.59 -29.63 -15.29
N PHE A 315 -7.52 -28.30 -15.49
CA PHE A 315 -8.70 -27.45 -15.52
C PHE A 315 -9.65 -27.81 -16.68
N GLN A 316 -9.13 -28.12 -17.85
CA GLN A 316 -9.97 -28.58 -18.97
C GLN A 316 -10.73 -29.86 -18.59
N GLY A 317 -10.06 -30.83 -17.95
CA GLY A 317 -10.69 -32.09 -17.48
C GLY A 317 -11.80 -31.84 -16.45
N ILE A 318 -11.58 -30.98 -15.46
CA ILE A 318 -12.59 -30.63 -14.43
C ILE A 318 -13.83 -29.96 -15.05
N TYR A 319 -13.67 -29.19 -16.11
CA TYR A 319 -14.74 -28.42 -16.75
C TYR A 319 -15.32 -29.08 -18.00
N ALA A 320 -14.72 -30.10 -18.57
CA ALA A 320 -15.24 -30.81 -19.77
C ALA A 320 -16.67 -31.32 -19.58
N PHE A 321 -17.10 -31.59 -18.36
CA PHE A 321 -18.48 -31.97 -18.02
C PHE A 321 -19.46 -30.80 -17.90
N GLN A 322 -19.07 -29.53 -18.15
CA GLN A 322 -19.88 -28.33 -17.87
C GLN A 322 -20.08 -27.36 -19.06
N PHE A 323 -19.73 -27.73 -20.28
CA PHE A 323 -19.91 -26.86 -21.46
C PHE A 323 -21.35 -26.70 -21.90
N ALA A 324 -22.21 -26.19 -21.00
CA ALA A 324 -23.53 -25.72 -21.41
C ALA A 324 -24.11 -24.64 -20.51
N ARG A 325 -23.46 -23.57 -20.24
CA ARG A 325 -24.04 -22.29 -19.73
C ARG A 325 -23.02 -21.48 -18.89
N TYR A 326 -22.06 -20.86 -19.51
CA TYR A 326 -21.39 -19.71 -18.88
C TYR A 326 -21.25 -18.57 -19.88
N CYS A 327 -21.89 -17.45 -19.57
CA CYS A 327 -21.54 -16.18 -20.15
C CYS A 327 -20.11 -15.82 -19.64
N PRO A 328 -19.18 -15.41 -20.51
CA PRO A 328 -17.84 -15.03 -20.03
C PRO A 328 -17.99 -13.85 -19.07
N LEU A 329 -17.41 -13.99 -17.90
CA LEU A 329 -17.11 -12.85 -17.03
C LEU A 329 -16.49 -11.75 -17.89
N ASN A 330 -17.07 -10.56 -17.83
CA ASN A 330 -16.65 -9.41 -18.61
C ASN A 330 -15.13 -9.28 -18.55
N SER A 331 -14.48 -9.52 -19.67
CA SER A 331 -13.03 -9.37 -19.89
C SER A 331 -12.49 -7.97 -19.61
N THR A 332 -13.35 -7.02 -19.31
CA THR A 332 -13.01 -5.65 -18.87
C THR A 332 -12.37 -5.59 -17.50
N PHE A 333 -12.58 -6.57 -16.62
CA PHE A 333 -12.02 -6.56 -15.28
C PHE A 333 -10.52 -6.91 -15.23
N PHE A 334 -10.09 -7.83 -16.08
CA PHE A 334 -8.67 -8.20 -16.22
C PHE A 334 -7.87 -7.14 -17.01
N CYS A 335 -8.49 -6.41 -17.94
CA CYS A 335 -7.82 -5.41 -18.76
C CYS A 335 -7.41 -4.14 -18.00
N PHE A 336 -8.06 -3.77 -16.89
CA PHE A 336 -7.69 -2.57 -16.14
C PHE A 336 -6.36 -2.72 -15.38
N CYS A 337 -5.98 -3.94 -14.99
CA CYS A 337 -4.67 -4.17 -14.37
C CYS A 337 -3.52 -4.26 -15.40
N PHE A 338 -3.80 -4.65 -16.65
CA PHE A 338 -2.77 -4.76 -17.71
C PHE A 338 -2.38 -3.43 -18.34
N ALA A 339 -3.22 -2.40 -18.27
CA ALA A 339 -2.97 -1.11 -18.93
C ALA A 339 -1.99 -0.19 -18.19
N PHE A 340 -1.49 -0.57 -17.01
CA PHE A 340 -0.63 0.28 -16.17
C PHE A 340 0.78 -0.27 -15.94
N ILE A 341 1.18 -1.38 -16.57
CA ILE A 341 2.52 -1.98 -16.43
C ILE A 341 3.29 -2.03 -17.78
N CYS A 342 2.84 -1.28 -18.80
CA CYS A 342 3.65 -1.04 -20.01
C CYS A 342 4.05 0.43 -20.09
#